data_6ba4493eee76d8fbc177fc4e8f114e9d
#
_entry.id   6ba4493eee76d8fbc177fc4e8f114e9d
#
_cell.length_a   1.000
_cell.length_b   1.000
_cell.length_c   1.000
_cell.angle_alpha   90.00
_cell.angle_beta   90.00
_cell.angle_gamma   90.00
#
_symmetry.space_group_name_H-M   'P 1'
#
loop_
_entity.id
_entity.type
_entity.pdbx_description
1 polymer ?
#
loop_
_entity_poly.entity_id
_entity_poly.type
_entity_poly.pdbx_seq_one_letter_code
_entity_poly.pdbx_strand_id
1 'polypeptide(L)' 'MENKREVGYYWVKIFNKWEVAKYIGRKKWEVFNAGYYYNDSMFDEIIETPIPQPK' A
#
# COMPACT_ATOMS: atom_id res chain seq x y z
N MET A 1 -7.16 9.61 -17.66
CA MET A 1 -6.86 10.32 -16.42
C MET A 1 -6.42 9.36 -15.36
N GLU A 2 -5.29 9.55 -14.84
CA GLU A 2 -4.80 8.63 -13.84
C GLU A 2 -5.05 9.15 -12.45
N ASN A 3 -5.24 8.22 -11.56
CA ASN A 3 -5.45 8.54 -10.16
C ASN A 3 -4.10 8.66 -9.49
N LYS A 4 -3.94 9.74 -8.77
CA LYS A 4 -2.74 9.89 -7.96
C LYS A 4 -3.04 9.40 -6.58
N ARG A 5 -2.36 8.34 -6.19
CA ARG A 5 -2.51 7.81 -4.86
C ARG A 5 -1.69 8.66 -3.91
N GLU A 6 -2.30 9.10 -2.84
CA GLU A 6 -1.60 9.92 -1.87
C GLU A 6 -0.74 9.06 -0.97
N VAL A 7 0.35 9.64 -0.49
CA VAL A 7 1.19 8.98 0.49
C VAL A 7 0.35 8.72 1.74
N GLY A 8 0.42 7.50 2.24
CA GLY A 8 -0.37 7.15 3.40
C GLY A 8 -0.47 5.64 3.53
N TYR A 9 -1.31 5.20 4.46
CA TYR A 9 -1.48 3.79 4.72
C TYR A 9 -2.70 3.26 4.00
N TYR A 10 -2.58 2.03 3.52
CA TYR A 10 -3.65 1.39 2.75
C TYR A 10 -3.71 -0.09 3.11
N TRP A 11 -4.89 -0.66 2.94
CA TRP A 11 -5.04 -2.10 3.05
C TRP A 11 -4.63 -2.74 1.74
N VAL A 12 -3.75 -3.73 1.82
CA VAL A 12 -3.32 -4.49 0.65
C VAL A 12 -3.45 -5.97 0.95
N LYS A 13 -3.59 -6.75 -0.09
CA LYS A 13 -3.74 -8.20 0.07
C LYS A 13 -2.47 -8.86 -0.46
N ILE A 14 -1.79 -9.60 0.39
CA ILE A 14 -0.55 -10.29 0.06
C ILE A 14 -0.71 -11.75 0.47
N PHE A 15 -0.44 -12.65 -0.46
CA PHE A 15 -0.57 -14.07 -0.18
C PHE A 15 -1.91 -14.41 0.45
N ASN A 16 -2.95 -13.82 -0.11
CA ASN A 16 -4.31 -14.07 0.34
C ASN A 16 -4.59 -13.58 1.77
N LYS A 17 -3.79 -12.65 2.25
CA LYS A 17 -3.99 -12.04 3.57
C LYS A 17 -4.00 -10.54 3.44
N TRP A 18 -4.86 -9.89 4.23
CA TRP A 18 -4.90 -8.43 4.24
C TRP A 18 -3.87 -7.89 5.21
N GLU A 19 -3.11 -6.93 4.74
CA GLU A 19 -2.07 -6.28 5.51
C GLU A 19 -2.15 -4.79 5.31
N VAL A 20 -1.57 -4.03 6.24
CA VAL A 20 -1.45 -2.60 6.09
C VAL A 20 -0.09 -2.30 5.50
N ALA A 21 -0.07 -1.50 4.45
CA ALA A 21 1.18 -1.07 3.83
C ALA A 21 1.18 0.44 3.69
N LYS A 22 2.36 1.02 3.68
CA LYS A 22 2.50 2.46 3.52
C LYS A 22 2.93 2.77 2.11
N TYR A 23 2.13 3.58 1.42
CA TYR A 23 2.50 4.03 0.09
C TYR A 23 3.36 5.29 0.23
N ILE A 24 4.55 5.24 -0.32
CA ILE A 24 5.49 6.36 -0.18
C ILE A 24 5.68 7.13 -1.47
N GLY A 25 4.87 6.82 -2.46
CA GLY A 25 4.94 7.53 -3.73
C GLY A 25 5.80 6.80 -4.74
N ARG A 26 5.76 7.25 -5.98
CA ARG A 26 6.58 6.69 -7.06
C ARG A 26 6.41 5.19 -7.23
N LYS A 27 5.19 4.73 -6.98
CA LYS A 27 4.84 3.31 -7.11
C LYS A 27 5.63 2.42 -6.17
N LYS A 28 6.03 2.96 -5.02
CA LYS A 28 6.75 2.20 -4.01
C LYS A 28 5.94 2.07 -2.75
N TRP A 29 5.99 0.91 -2.16
CA TRP A 29 5.27 0.61 -0.93
C TRP A 29 6.22 0.07 0.11
N GLU A 30 6.01 0.52 1.34
CA GLU A 30 6.74 0.01 2.49
C GLU A 30 5.85 -0.97 3.22
N VAL A 31 6.25 -2.22 3.22
CA VAL A 31 5.46 -3.27 3.85
C VAL A 31 6.13 -3.64 5.15
N PHE A 32 5.31 -3.81 6.18
CA PHE A 32 5.82 -4.11 7.50
C PHE A 32 6.67 -5.37 7.48
N ASN A 33 7.85 -5.30 8.09
CA ASN A 33 8.78 -6.43 8.17
C ASN A 33 9.36 -6.91 6.84
N ALA A 34 9.16 -6.15 5.79
CA ALA A 34 9.82 -6.46 4.53
C ALA A 34 11.12 -5.67 4.49
N GLY A 35 12.14 -6.22 3.98
CA GLY A 35 13.41 -5.51 3.92
C GLY A 35 13.60 -4.74 2.63
N TYR A 36 12.54 -4.55 1.87
CA TYR A 36 12.62 -3.88 0.59
C TYR A 36 11.27 -3.30 0.23
N TYR A 37 11.25 -2.47 -0.81
CA TYR A 37 10.01 -1.85 -1.25
C TYR A 37 9.25 -2.77 -2.17
N TYR A 38 7.94 -2.70 -2.09
CA TYR A 38 7.05 -3.43 -2.98
C TYR A 38 6.51 -2.49 -4.04
N ASN A 39 6.02 -3.06 -5.13
CA ASN A 39 5.29 -2.28 -6.12
C ASN A 39 3.88 -2.84 -6.23
N ASP A 40 3.03 -2.12 -6.99
CA ASP A 40 1.62 -2.48 -7.07
C ASP A 40 1.39 -3.92 -7.52
N SER A 41 2.21 -4.40 -8.44
CA SER A 41 1.97 -5.71 -9.01
C SER A 41 2.27 -6.86 -8.05
N MET A 42 2.89 -6.55 -6.92
CA MET A 42 3.20 -7.58 -5.93
C MET A 42 2.05 -7.85 -4.99
N PHE A 43 0.97 -7.09 -5.06
CA PHE A 43 -0.20 -7.28 -4.23
C PHE A 43 -1.31 -7.95 -5.03
N ASP A 44 -2.08 -8.80 -4.36
CA ASP A 44 -3.25 -9.39 -4.99
C ASP A 44 -4.35 -8.35 -5.16
N GLU A 45 -4.52 -7.50 -4.16
CA GLU A 45 -5.52 -6.43 -4.20
C GLU A 45 -5.02 -5.26 -3.39
N ILE A 46 -5.50 -4.08 -3.74
CA ILE A 46 -5.21 -2.85 -3.01
C ILE A 46 -6.52 -2.11 -2.84
N ILE A 47 -6.83 -1.74 -1.61
CA ILE A 47 -7.99 -0.89 -1.37
C ILE A 47 -7.50 0.54 -1.50
N GLU A 48 -8.05 1.26 -2.47
CA GLU A 48 -7.54 2.57 -2.82
C GLU A 48 -7.96 3.68 -1.87
N THR A 49 -8.73 3.37 -0.86
CA THR A 49 -9.16 4.35 0.13
C THR A 49 -8.13 4.38 1.25
N PRO A 50 -7.49 5.52 1.50
CA PRO A 50 -6.49 5.58 2.56
C PRO A 50 -7.08 5.28 3.93
N ILE A 51 -6.28 4.66 4.78
CA ILE A 51 -6.68 4.39 6.15
C ILE A 51 -6.53 5.69 6.94
N PRO A 52 -7.59 6.14 7.64
CA PRO A 52 -7.46 7.37 8.41
C PRO A 52 -6.38 7.24 9.47
N GLN A 53 -5.64 8.30 9.65
CA GLN A 53 -4.58 8.33 10.65
C GLN A 53 -5.12 8.89 11.95
N PRO A 54 -4.77 8.31 13.08
CA PRO A 54 -5.17 8.90 14.36
C PRO A 54 -4.40 10.19 14.58
N LYS A 55 -5.01 11.06 15.31
CA LYS A 55 -4.40 12.35 15.60
C LYS A 55 -3.75 12.37 16.95
#